data_996a5902cbc90bf1fc8a773c49ffc12b
#
_entry.id   996a5902cbc90bf1fc8a773c49ffc12b
#
_cell.length_a   1.000
_cell.length_b   1.000
_cell.length_c   1.000
_cell.angle_alpha   90.00
_cell.angle_beta   90.00
_cell.angle_gamma   90.00
#
_symmetry.space_group_name_H-M   'P 1'
#
loop_
_entity.id
_entity.type
_entity.pdbx_description
1 polymer ?
#
loop_
_entity_poly.entity_id
_entity_poly.type
_entity_poly.pdbx_seq_one_letter_code
_entity_poly.pdbx_strand_id
1 'polypeptide(L)'
;MRFRLVILMASLCLLGQDKKKVPKPPDMEVVTASARRSGDTIHFDGTVRNTSPKPLEKVLILVDAFAPNHKPMVQRKSALEPEYLAPGDEADFHLAMPDTGQLVEFELQAEDGKARELRVARNGPFPIE
;
A
#
# COMPACT_ATOMS: atom_id res chain seq x y z
N MET A 1 -16.47 43.68 -34.45
CA MET A 1 -16.36 43.17 -34.12
C MET A 1 -16.36 42.54 -33.34
N ARG A 2 -16.48 42.03 -33.26
CA ARG A 2 -16.55 41.40 -32.59
C ARG A 2 -16.13 40.45 -32.26
N PHE A 3 -15.99 39.92 -32.26
CA PHE A 3 -15.64 38.92 -31.84
C PHE A 3 -14.77 38.60 -31.20
N ARG A 4 -14.47 38.65 -31.09
CA ARG A 4 -13.59 38.36 -30.65
C ARG A 4 -13.65 38.09 -29.37
N LEU A 5 -13.89 38.16 -28.75
CA LEU A 5 -13.99 38.04 -27.53
C LEU A 5 -14.30 36.80 -27.11
N VAL A 6 -14.88 36.32 -27.72
CA VAL A 6 -15.32 35.15 -27.41
C VAL A 6 -14.36 34.27 -27.16
N ILE A 7 -13.62 34.25 -27.79
CA ILE A 7 -12.66 33.42 -27.61
C ILE A 7 -12.19 33.22 -26.33
N LEU A 8 -11.97 34.00 -25.83
CA LEU A 8 -11.40 33.83 -24.66
C LEU A 8 -11.96 32.98 -23.75
N MET A 9 -13.00 32.94 -23.72
CA MET A 9 -13.53 32.17 -22.81
C MET A 9 -13.18 30.85 -22.92
N ALA A 10 -12.97 30.56 -23.92
CA ALA A 10 -12.69 29.21 -24.12
C ALA A 10 -11.62 28.84 -23.26
N SER A 11 -10.80 29.56 -23.18
CA SER A 11 -9.72 29.15 -22.46
C SER A 11 -9.99 28.80 -21.14
N LEU A 12 -10.60 29.43 -20.58
CA LEU A 12 -10.70 29.12 -19.30
C LEU A 12 -11.04 27.86 -18.99
N CYS A 13 -11.72 27.46 -19.61
CA CYS A 13 -12.11 26.24 -19.22
C CYS A 13 -11.06 25.38 -19.13
N LEU A 14 -10.38 25.48 -19.82
CA LEU A 14 -9.44 24.58 -19.78
C LEU A 14 -8.73 24.58 -18.66
N LEU A 15 -8.51 25.43 -18.28
CA LEU A 15 -7.69 25.40 -17.28
C LEU A 15 -8.21 24.73 -16.21
N GLY A 16 -9.15 24.85 -16.07
CA GLY A 16 -9.53 24.27 -14.93
C GLY A 16 -9.28 22.92 -14.87
N GLN A 17 -9.46 22.24 -15.78
CA GLN A 17 -9.34 20.94 -15.69
C GLN A 17 -8.17 20.39 -15.22
N ASP A 18 -7.23 20.91 -15.35
CA ASP A 18 -6.10 20.26 -14.97
C ASP A 18 -6.05 19.94 -13.62
N LYS A 19 -6.42 20.68 -12.87
CA LYS A 19 -6.26 20.40 -11.59
C LYS A 19 -6.92 19.31 -11.08
N LYS A 20 -7.74 18.79 -11.67
CA LYS A 20 -8.36 17.73 -11.16
C LYS A 20 -7.58 16.57 -10.99
N LYS A 21 -6.44 16.45 -11.28
CA LYS A 21 -5.74 15.24 -11.12
C LYS A 21 -5.09 15.09 -9.81
N VAL A 22 -5.66 15.52 -8.78
CA VAL A 22 -5.08 15.32 -7.46
C VAL A 22 -5.15 13.85 -7.10
N PRO A 23 -4.04 13.22 -6.77
CA PRO A 23 -4.07 11.82 -6.38
C PRO A 23 -4.75 11.64 -5.06
N LYS A 24 -5.36 10.48 -4.87
CA LYS A 24 -6.00 10.20 -3.61
C LYS A 24 -4.95 9.99 -2.55
N PRO A 25 -5.19 10.44 -1.34
CA PRO A 25 -4.26 10.18 -0.27
C PRO A 25 -4.26 8.70 0.10
N PRO A 26 -3.18 8.20 0.65
CA PRO A 26 -3.15 6.80 1.05
C PRO A 26 -4.02 6.54 2.27
N ASP A 27 -4.52 5.32 2.37
CA ASP A 27 -5.30 4.89 3.52
C ASP A 27 -4.39 4.46 4.65
N MET A 28 -3.24 3.91 4.33
CA MET A 28 -2.30 3.40 5.31
C MET A 28 -0.89 3.71 4.88
N GLU A 29 0.03 3.65 5.83
CA GLU A 29 1.43 3.86 5.53
C GLU A 29 2.24 2.78 6.24
N VAL A 30 3.25 2.23 5.59
CA VAL A 30 4.16 1.28 6.22
C VAL A 30 5.16 2.09 7.03
N VAL A 31 5.18 1.85 8.34
CA VAL A 31 6.12 2.53 9.23
C VAL A 31 7.43 1.76 9.24
N THR A 32 7.37 0.44 9.40
CA THR A 32 8.55 -0.41 9.31
C THR A 32 8.17 -1.70 8.63
N ALA A 33 9.13 -2.31 7.97
CA ALA A 33 8.93 -3.63 7.35
C ALA A 33 10.28 -4.30 7.21
N SER A 34 10.35 -5.58 7.55
CA SER A 34 11.57 -6.33 7.39
C SER A 34 11.26 -7.80 7.18
N ALA A 35 12.18 -8.50 6.60
CA ALA A 35 12.06 -9.94 6.41
C ALA A 35 13.43 -10.57 6.58
N ARG A 36 13.49 -11.71 7.25
CA ARG A 36 14.74 -12.39 7.44
C ARG A 36 14.56 -13.89 7.37
N ARG A 37 15.59 -14.55 6.92
CA ARG A 37 15.58 -15.99 6.80
C ARG A 37 16.05 -16.62 8.09
N SER A 38 15.41 -17.71 8.47
CA SER A 38 15.81 -18.48 9.65
C SER A 38 15.49 -19.94 9.34
N GLY A 39 16.53 -20.74 9.15
CA GLY A 39 16.32 -22.14 8.74
C GLY A 39 15.69 -22.14 7.34
N ASP A 40 14.58 -22.87 7.21
CA ASP A 40 13.89 -22.91 5.92
C ASP A 40 12.63 -22.05 5.95
N THR A 41 12.61 -21.02 6.78
CA THR A 41 11.45 -20.14 6.90
C THR A 41 11.89 -18.70 6.72
N ILE A 42 11.04 -17.86 6.14
CA ILE A 42 11.25 -16.43 6.09
C ILE A 42 10.21 -15.81 6.99
N HIS A 43 10.66 -14.92 7.89
CA HIS A 43 9.78 -14.21 8.81
C HIS A 43 9.64 -12.77 8.35
N PHE A 44 8.39 -12.32 8.18
CA PHE A 44 8.09 -10.97 7.77
C PHE A 44 7.44 -10.24 8.93
N ASP A 45 7.95 -9.09 9.28
CA ASP A 45 7.43 -8.30 10.39
C ASP A 45 7.32 -6.85 9.96
N GLY A 46 6.38 -6.16 10.54
CA GLY A 46 6.27 -4.74 10.26
C GLY A 46 5.20 -4.06 11.06
N THR A 47 5.17 -2.74 10.91
CA THR A 47 4.19 -1.89 11.57
C THR A 47 3.59 -0.98 10.50
N VAL A 48 2.28 -0.82 10.53
CA VAL A 48 1.57 0.06 9.62
C VAL A 48 0.74 1.05 10.42
N ARG A 49 0.41 2.19 9.82
CA ARG A 49 -0.37 3.24 10.48
C ARG A 49 -1.57 3.57 9.63
N ASN A 50 -2.72 3.81 10.26
CA ASN A 50 -3.91 4.27 9.57
C ASN A 50 -3.75 5.76 9.33
N THR A 51 -3.53 6.16 8.08
CA THR A 51 -3.37 7.56 7.73
C THR A 51 -4.64 8.15 7.13
N SER A 52 -5.72 7.38 7.12
CA SER A 52 -6.99 7.86 6.59
C SER A 52 -7.76 8.61 7.69
N PRO A 53 -8.78 9.37 7.33
CA PRO A 53 -9.61 10.05 8.35
C PRO A 53 -10.67 9.15 8.96
N LYS A 54 -10.73 7.89 8.58
CA LYS A 54 -11.74 6.96 9.06
C LYS A 54 -11.11 5.79 9.75
N PRO A 55 -11.79 5.15 10.70
CA PRO A 55 -11.27 3.94 11.29
C PRO A 55 -11.25 2.80 10.27
N LEU A 56 -10.30 1.91 10.41
CA LEU A 56 -10.19 0.74 9.56
C LEU A 56 -10.39 -0.50 10.44
N GLU A 57 -11.13 -1.48 9.93
CA GLU A 57 -11.48 -2.67 10.70
C GLU A 57 -11.13 -3.93 9.95
N LYS A 58 -10.67 -4.91 10.68
CA LYS A 58 -10.37 -6.25 10.13
C LYS A 58 -9.46 -6.16 8.92
N VAL A 59 -8.42 -5.36 9.03
CA VAL A 59 -7.49 -5.18 7.93
C VAL A 59 -6.61 -6.40 7.79
N LEU A 60 -6.42 -6.83 6.55
CA LEU A 60 -5.47 -7.90 6.25
C LEU A 60 -4.32 -7.29 5.47
N ILE A 61 -3.11 -7.66 5.84
CA ILE A 61 -1.91 -7.28 5.10
C ILE A 61 -1.60 -8.42 4.15
N LEU A 62 -1.33 -8.08 2.90
CA LEU A 62 -0.93 -9.05 1.91
C LEU A 62 0.55 -8.87 1.65
N VAL A 63 1.31 -9.91 1.88
CA VAL A 63 2.75 -9.90 1.60
C VAL A 63 2.95 -10.56 0.25
N ASP A 64 3.45 -9.78 -0.71
CA ASP A 64 3.78 -10.27 -2.04
C ASP A 64 5.27 -10.45 -2.10
N ALA A 65 5.75 -11.67 -2.28
CA ALA A 65 7.17 -11.97 -2.33
C ALA A 65 7.59 -12.28 -3.75
N PHE A 66 8.75 -11.78 -4.13
CA PHE A 66 9.23 -11.81 -5.50
C PHE A 66 10.60 -12.46 -5.62
N ALA A 67 10.78 -13.17 -6.72
CA ALA A 67 12.08 -13.66 -7.16
C ALA A 67 12.80 -12.54 -7.91
N PRO A 68 14.06 -12.71 -8.29
CA PRO A 68 14.79 -11.68 -9.01
C PRO A 68 14.04 -11.19 -10.24
N ASN A 69 14.29 -9.93 -10.60
CA ASN A 69 13.63 -9.25 -11.70
C ASN A 69 12.15 -9.00 -11.40
N HIS A 70 11.83 -8.89 -10.11
CA HIS A 70 10.47 -8.56 -9.66
C HIS A 70 9.44 -9.58 -10.16
N LYS A 71 9.83 -10.84 -10.19
CA LYS A 71 8.92 -11.88 -10.64
C LYS A 71 8.05 -12.34 -9.49
N PRO A 72 6.73 -12.17 -9.56
CA PRO A 72 5.86 -12.54 -8.43
C PRO A 72 5.84 -14.04 -8.22
N MET A 73 5.99 -14.46 -6.98
CA MET A 73 6.06 -15.87 -6.65
C MET A 73 5.01 -16.29 -5.63
N VAL A 74 4.83 -15.54 -4.55
CA VAL A 74 3.98 -15.96 -3.45
C VAL A 74 3.24 -14.76 -2.89
N GLN A 75 1.98 -14.94 -2.53
CA GLN A 75 1.24 -13.95 -1.80
C GLN A 75 0.59 -14.61 -0.59
N ARG A 76 0.74 -14.00 0.58
CA ARG A 76 0.14 -14.51 1.81
C ARG A 76 -0.52 -13.37 2.55
N LYS A 77 -1.56 -13.69 3.31
CA LYS A 77 -2.30 -12.70 4.07
C LYS A 77 -2.04 -12.87 5.55
N SER A 78 -2.02 -11.76 6.27
CA SER A 78 -1.84 -11.75 7.71
C SER A 78 -2.76 -10.72 8.31
N ALA A 79 -3.38 -11.06 9.45
CA ALA A 79 -4.21 -10.10 10.16
C ALA A 79 -3.33 -9.12 10.91
N LEU A 80 -3.86 -7.94 11.20
CA LEU A 80 -3.17 -6.96 12.00
C LEU A 80 -3.55 -7.12 13.46
N GLU A 81 -2.67 -6.69 14.34
CA GLU A 81 -2.93 -6.64 15.75
C GLU A 81 -2.63 -5.25 16.26
N PRO A 82 -3.64 -4.52 16.67
CA PRO A 82 -5.05 -4.91 16.76
C PRO A 82 -5.76 -4.82 15.39
N GLU A 83 -6.93 -5.44 15.30
CA GLU A 83 -7.68 -5.42 14.06
C GLU A 83 -8.38 -4.10 13.81
N TYR A 84 -8.66 -3.33 14.85
CA TYR A 84 -9.35 -2.06 14.72
C TYR A 84 -8.32 -0.94 14.85
N LEU A 85 -8.27 -0.06 13.86
CA LEU A 85 -7.34 1.05 13.88
C LEU A 85 -8.08 2.35 13.69
N ALA A 86 -8.10 3.17 14.73
CA ALA A 86 -8.60 4.54 14.60
C ALA A 86 -7.59 5.35 13.78
N PRO A 87 -7.98 6.51 13.26
CA PRO A 87 -7.03 7.33 12.52
C PRO A 87 -5.79 7.64 13.35
N GLY A 88 -4.64 7.45 12.78
CA GLY A 88 -3.37 7.68 13.45
C GLY A 88 -2.83 6.49 14.24
N ASP A 89 -3.64 5.45 14.43
CA ASP A 89 -3.19 4.28 15.18
C ASP A 89 -2.26 3.42 14.36
N GLU A 90 -1.41 2.69 15.05
CA GLU A 90 -0.47 1.75 14.43
C GLU A 90 -0.81 0.33 14.84
N ALA A 91 -0.47 -0.62 14.00
CA ALA A 91 -0.66 -2.02 14.28
C ALA A 91 0.48 -2.82 13.66
N ASP A 92 0.74 -3.98 14.24
CA ASP A 92 1.83 -4.82 13.79
C ASP A 92 1.32 -6.01 13.02
N PHE A 93 2.14 -6.52 12.13
CA PHE A 93 1.85 -7.79 11.48
C PHE A 93 3.07 -8.69 11.56
N HIS A 94 2.82 -9.98 11.52
CA HIS A 94 3.88 -10.98 11.49
C HIS A 94 3.41 -12.14 10.63
N LEU A 95 4.26 -12.60 9.75
CA LEU A 95 3.92 -13.70 8.87
C LEU A 95 5.15 -14.53 8.60
N ALA A 96 5.00 -15.83 8.55
CA ALA A 96 6.10 -16.71 8.18
C ALA A 96 5.69 -17.52 6.94
N MET A 97 6.64 -17.77 6.06
CA MET A 97 6.38 -18.61 4.91
C MET A 97 7.62 -19.45 4.62
N PRO A 98 7.46 -20.58 3.93
CA PRO A 98 8.61 -21.40 3.58
C PRO A 98 9.59 -20.63 2.70
N ASP A 99 10.87 -20.85 2.93
CA ASP A 99 11.92 -20.23 2.14
C ASP A 99 12.27 -21.17 0.99
N THR A 100 11.91 -20.79 -0.23
CA THR A 100 12.21 -21.58 -1.41
C THR A 100 13.61 -21.30 -1.92
N GLY A 101 14.30 -20.34 -1.33
CA GLY A 101 15.62 -19.96 -1.79
C GLY A 101 15.62 -19.03 -2.99
N GLN A 102 14.45 -18.67 -3.49
CA GLN A 102 14.34 -17.83 -4.67
C GLN A 102 13.84 -16.43 -4.37
N LEU A 103 13.27 -16.20 -3.21
CA LEU A 103 12.63 -14.91 -2.90
C LEU A 103 13.67 -13.88 -2.46
N VAL A 104 13.66 -12.71 -3.05
CA VAL A 104 14.67 -11.68 -2.75
C VAL A 104 14.09 -10.38 -2.23
N GLU A 105 12.81 -10.13 -2.48
CA GLU A 105 12.19 -8.88 -2.04
C GLU A 105 10.69 -9.08 -1.85
N PHE A 106 10.04 -8.12 -1.19
CA PHE A 106 8.61 -8.22 -0.96
C PHE A 106 7.98 -6.83 -0.96
N GLU A 107 6.68 -6.82 -1.25
CA GLU A 107 5.86 -5.61 -1.16
C GLU A 107 4.67 -5.89 -0.27
N LEU A 108 4.08 -4.84 0.26
CA LEU A 108 2.92 -4.97 1.12
C LEU A 108 1.72 -4.32 0.47
N GLN A 109 0.58 -5.00 0.57
CA GLN A 109 -0.70 -4.47 0.17
C GLN A 109 -1.66 -4.68 1.32
N ALA A 110 -2.83 -4.12 1.28
CA ALA A 110 -3.79 -4.26 2.36
C ALA A 110 -5.21 -4.25 1.83
N GLU A 111 -6.09 -4.93 2.53
CA GLU A 111 -7.50 -4.87 2.23
C GLU A 111 -8.27 -4.79 3.55
N ASP A 112 -9.49 -4.24 3.52
CA ASP A 112 -10.29 -4.12 4.73
C ASP A 112 -11.15 -5.36 4.91
N GLY A 113 -12.00 -5.37 5.93
CA GLY A 113 -12.81 -6.53 6.24
C GLY A 113 -13.84 -6.87 5.19
N LYS A 114 -14.05 -6.01 4.21
CA LYS A 114 -14.97 -6.27 3.10
C LYS A 114 -14.20 -6.54 1.81
N ALA A 115 -12.94 -6.89 1.93
CA ALA A 115 -12.06 -7.19 0.80
C ALA A 115 -11.85 -5.99 -0.13
N ARG A 116 -12.06 -4.78 0.36
CA ARG A 116 -11.81 -3.59 -0.43
C ARG A 116 -10.33 -3.25 -0.35
N GLU A 117 -9.72 -3.01 -1.49
CA GLU A 117 -8.30 -2.70 -1.52
C GLU A 117 -8.02 -1.33 -0.90
N LEU A 118 -7.01 -1.25 -0.05
CA LEU A 118 -6.61 -0.02 0.58
C LEU A 118 -5.35 0.50 -0.09
N ARG A 119 -5.17 1.83 -0.10
CA ARG A 119 -3.97 2.40 -0.68
C ARG A 119 -2.91 2.45 0.39
N VAL A 120 -1.77 1.83 0.13
CA VAL A 120 -0.69 1.73 1.10
C VAL A 120 0.50 2.53 0.62
N ALA A 121 0.94 3.51 1.40
CA ALA A 121 2.12 4.30 1.07
C ALA A 121 3.37 3.60 1.61
N ARG A 122 4.48 3.80 0.93
CA ARG A 122 5.79 3.25 1.33
C ARG A 122 5.77 1.73 1.39
N ASN A 123 5.10 1.13 0.46
CA ASN A 123 4.85 -0.32 0.50
C ASN A 123 5.95 -1.18 -0.11
N GLY A 124 7.10 -0.63 -0.39
CA GLY A 124 8.24 -1.40 -0.88
C GLY A 124 8.57 -1.12 -2.33
N PRO A 125 9.40 -1.97 -2.94
CA PRO A 125 9.83 -3.28 -2.41
C PRO A 125 10.89 -3.18 -1.32
N PHE A 126 10.88 -4.18 -0.44
CA PHE A 126 11.84 -4.28 0.65
C PHE A 126 12.68 -5.54 0.45
N PRO A 127 13.96 -5.53 0.84
CA PRO A 127 14.79 -6.71 0.66
C PRO A 127 14.47 -7.80 1.70
N ILE A 128 14.69 -9.04 1.33
CA ILE A 128 14.61 -10.18 2.24
C ILE A 128 16.06 -10.52 2.60
N GLU A 129 16.37 -10.43 3.87
CA GLU A 129 17.74 -10.64 4.34
C GLU A 129 18.04 -11.97 4.97
#